data_ba0aafb3aa7c9485525356dd14106764
#
_entry.id   ba0aafb3aa7c9485525356dd14106764
#
_cell.length_a   1.000
_cell.length_b   1.000
_cell.length_c   1.000
_cell.angle_alpha   90.00
_cell.angle_beta   90.00
_cell.angle_gamma   90.00
#
_symmetry.space_group_name_H-M   'P 1'
#
loop_
_entity.id
_entity.type
_entity.pdbx_description
1 polymer ?
#
loop_
_entity_poly.entity_id
_entity_poly.type
_entity_poly.pdbx_seq_one_letter_code
_entity_poly.pdbx_strand_id
1 'polypeptide(L)'
;VLNRSTGKLVPAFKSNAPHSVDGINYAPFAAFGGWAGAINKKADQKTKDAAYAFLSYMNQSAQSSVDVTIGATGYNPYRLSQLSSPDLFVAAGMPQELAENYIGAINGALNSLNMASDMKIPGAQKYTSVVLDTQLARYLAGEITVDEALENIEEGWEEITEDFGRDEQIAAQALALGS
;
A
#
# COMPACT_ATOMS: atom_id res chain seq x y z
N VAL A 1 -3.14 -23.72 0.18
CA VAL A 1 -4.08 -23.30 -0.87
C VAL A 1 -5.41 -24.01 -0.67
N LEU A 2 -6.50 -23.31 -0.88
CA LEU A 2 -7.83 -23.92 -0.80
C LEU A 2 -8.13 -24.72 -2.08
N ASN A 3 -8.36 -26.01 -1.95
CA ASN A 3 -8.92 -26.79 -3.04
C ASN A 3 -10.44 -26.54 -3.11
N ARG A 4 -10.87 -25.81 -4.12
CA ARG A 4 -12.27 -25.38 -4.26
C ARG A 4 -13.26 -26.53 -4.46
N SER A 5 -12.80 -27.65 -5.05
CA SER A 5 -13.66 -28.81 -5.28
C SER A 5 -13.93 -29.61 -3.99
N THR A 6 -13.00 -29.60 -3.05
CA THR A 6 -13.11 -30.38 -1.79
C THR A 6 -13.34 -29.50 -0.56
N GLY A 7 -13.20 -28.19 -0.66
CA GLY A 7 -13.24 -27.25 0.46
C GLY A 7 -12.10 -27.41 1.48
N LYS A 8 -11.07 -28.20 1.17
CA LYS A 8 -9.97 -28.50 2.09
C LYS A 8 -8.72 -27.72 1.73
N LEU A 9 -7.92 -27.38 2.74
CA LEU A 9 -6.57 -26.85 2.55
C LEU A 9 -5.65 -27.97 2.08
N VAL A 10 -4.85 -27.69 1.05
CA VAL A 10 -3.79 -28.56 0.52
C VAL A 10 -2.47 -27.81 0.51
N PRO A 11 -1.32 -28.52 0.55
CA PRO A 11 -0.02 -27.90 0.43
C PRO A 11 0.08 -27.04 -0.84
N ALA A 12 0.85 -25.97 -0.75
CA ALA A 12 1.11 -25.09 -1.89
C ALA A 12 2.32 -25.61 -2.68
N PHE A 13 2.14 -25.69 -4.00
CA PHE A 13 3.20 -26.04 -4.94
C PHE A 13 3.24 -24.98 -6.04
N LYS A 14 4.35 -24.85 -6.75
CA LYS A 14 4.46 -23.88 -7.86
C LYS A 14 3.40 -24.06 -8.96
N SER A 15 2.86 -25.26 -9.11
CA SER A 15 1.79 -25.56 -10.05
C SER A 15 0.41 -24.99 -9.66
N ASN A 16 0.17 -24.78 -8.36
CA ASN A 16 -1.09 -24.24 -7.84
C ASN A 16 -0.93 -22.92 -7.08
N ALA A 17 0.31 -22.53 -6.80
CA ALA A 17 0.68 -21.29 -6.13
C ALA A 17 2.11 -20.91 -6.58
N PRO A 18 2.29 -20.10 -7.63
CA PRO A 18 3.61 -19.81 -8.22
C PRO A 18 4.65 -19.24 -7.24
N HIS A 19 4.18 -18.53 -6.21
CA HIS A 19 5.02 -17.93 -5.18
C HIS A 19 5.11 -18.77 -3.89
N SER A 20 4.87 -20.08 -4.01
CA SER A 20 4.99 -20.98 -2.86
C SER A 20 6.45 -21.35 -2.58
N VAL A 21 6.77 -21.42 -1.29
CA VAL A 21 8.06 -21.90 -0.77
C VAL A 21 7.75 -22.91 0.34
N ASP A 22 8.37 -24.09 0.28
CA ASP A 22 8.26 -25.15 1.29
C ASP A 22 6.80 -25.51 1.68
N GLY A 23 5.92 -25.58 0.70
CA GLY A 23 4.52 -25.95 0.93
C GLY A 23 3.62 -24.81 1.43
N ILE A 24 4.18 -23.60 1.61
CA ILE A 24 3.46 -22.39 2.06
C ILE A 24 3.24 -21.46 0.86
N ASN A 25 2.02 -20.99 0.69
CA ASN A 25 1.72 -19.95 -0.28
C ASN A 25 1.88 -18.57 0.37
N TYR A 26 2.73 -17.75 -0.23
CA TYR A 26 2.87 -16.35 0.17
C TYR A 26 1.93 -15.50 -0.69
N ALA A 27 0.92 -14.94 -0.04
CA ALA A 27 0.02 -13.99 -0.69
C ALA A 27 0.81 -12.76 -1.19
N PRO A 28 0.41 -12.16 -2.31
CA PRO A 28 1.00 -10.91 -2.74
C PRO A 28 0.84 -9.85 -1.64
N PHE A 29 1.95 -9.20 -1.31
CA PHE A 29 1.96 -8.04 -0.43
C PHE A 29 2.23 -6.81 -1.28
N ALA A 30 1.23 -5.97 -1.49
CA ALA A 30 1.41 -4.68 -2.13
C ALA A 30 2.18 -3.77 -1.17
N ALA A 31 3.23 -3.17 -1.69
CA ALA A 31 4.05 -2.24 -0.92
C ALA A 31 3.18 -1.11 -0.38
N PHE A 32 3.60 -0.58 0.75
CA PHE A 32 2.97 0.54 1.41
C PHE A 32 2.71 1.69 0.43
N GLY A 33 1.62 2.39 0.67
CA GLY A 33 1.54 3.78 0.32
C GLY A 33 2.69 4.55 0.98
N GLY A 34 2.72 5.80 0.81
CA GLY A 34 3.74 6.64 1.42
C GLY A 34 3.42 8.09 1.08
N TRP A 35 4.07 8.96 1.77
CA TRP A 35 3.94 10.39 1.51
C TRP A 35 5.23 10.89 0.87
N ALA A 36 5.11 11.62 -0.23
CA ALA A 36 6.22 12.28 -0.87
C ALA A 36 5.95 13.78 -0.97
N GLY A 37 6.90 14.58 -0.52
CA GLY A 37 6.90 16.02 -0.73
C GLY A 37 7.52 16.35 -2.08
N ALA A 38 6.88 17.26 -2.83
CA ALA A 38 7.42 17.75 -4.08
C ALA A 38 7.41 19.28 -4.13
N ILE A 39 8.44 19.87 -4.73
CA ILE A 39 8.55 21.31 -4.89
C ILE A 39 8.11 21.68 -6.32
N ASN A 40 7.10 22.56 -6.41
CA ASN A 40 6.60 23.00 -7.70
C ASN A 40 7.69 23.76 -8.47
N LYS A 41 8.04 23.24 -9.64
CA LYS A 41 9.05 23.83 -10.53
C LYS A 41 8.71 25.28 -10.92
N LYS A 42 7.42 25.66 -10.97
CA LYS A 42 6.96 27.01 -11.34
C LYS A 42 6.90 28.00 -10.17
N ALA A 43 7.10 27.56 -8.93
CA ALA A 43 7.13 28.46 -7.78
C ALA A 43 8.33 29.43 -7.89
N ASP A 44 8.22 30.60 -7.27
CA ASP A 44 9.34 31.52 -7.12
C ASP A 44 10.44 30.93 -6.23
N GLN A 45 11.64 31.50 -6.29
CA GLN A 45 12.80 30.95 -5.58
C GLN A 45 12.60 30.95 -4.05
N LYS A 46 12.03 32.00 -3.51
CA LYS A 46 11.78 32.11 -2.06
C LYS A 46 10.84 30.99 -1.57
N THR A 47 9.79 30.71 -2.32
CA THR A 47 8.87 29.60 -2.03
C THR A 47 9.56 28.24 -2.15
N LYS A 48 10.42 28.05 -3.16
CA LYS A 48 11.21 26.81 -3.30
C LYS A 48 12.15 26.60 -2.12
N ASP A 49 12.86 27.66 -1.72
CA ASP A 49 13.81 27.60 -0.59
C ASP A 49 13.08 27.27 0.72
N ALA A 50 11.92 27.90 0.97
CA ALA A 50 11.11 27.63 2.13
C ALA A 50 10.55 26.18 2.13
N ALA A 51 10.05 25.71 0.98
CA ALA A 51 9.56 24.34 0.83
C ALA A 51 10.70 23.32 1.06
N TYR A 52 11.87 23.57 0.49
CA TYR A 52 13.05 22.71 0.69
C TYR A 52 13.47 22.68 2.16
N ALA A 53 13.52 23.83 2.82
CA ALA A 53 13.86 23.91 4.25
C ALA A 53 12.86 23.14 5.11
N PHE A 54 11.56 23.28 4.84
CA PHE A 54 10.49 22.54 5.53
C PHE A 54 10.61 21.03 5.34
N LEU A 55 10.70 20.58 4.09
CA LEU A 55 10.84 19.15 3.78
C LEU A 55 12.13 18.56 4.38
N SER A 56 13.22 19.31 4.33
CA SER A 56 14.49 18.91 4.93
C SER A 56 14.39 18.78 6.46
N TYR A 57 13.70 19.71 7.13
CA TYR A 57 13.45 19.65 8.56
C TYR A 57 12.62 18.41 8.94
N MET A 58 11.49 18.19 8.26
CA MET A 58 10.61 17.03 8.51
C MET A 58 11.34 15.69 8.29
N ASN A 59 12.32 15.66 7.39
CA ASN A 59 13.13 14.47 7.11
C ASN A 59 14.41 14.35 7.94
N GLN A 60 14.67 15.21 8.91
CA GLN A 60 15.78 15.00 9.83
C GLN A 60 15.53 13.78 10.72
N SER A 61 16.60 13.06 11.04
CA SER A 61 16.48 11.81 11.83
C SER A 61 15.80 12.05 13.18
N ALA A 62 16.15 13.13 13.87
CA ALA A 62 15.54 13.47 15.17
C ALA A 62 14.05 13.81 15.02
N GLN A 63 13.70 14.70 14.09
CA GLN A 63 12.32 15.13 13.88
C GLN A 63 11.45 13.96 13.41
N SER A 64 11.90 13.22 12.41
CA SER A 64 11.13 12.08 11.88
C SER A 64 10.93 10.97 12.91
N SER A 65 11.85 10.81 13.86
CA SER A 65 11.66 9.84 14.95
C SER A 65 10.57 10.27 15.93
N VAL A 66 10.42 11.56 16.16
CA VAL A 66 9.28 12.09 16.92
C VAL A 66 7.97 11.87 16.14
N ASP A 67 7.96 12.25 14.86
CA ASP A 67 6.75 12.23 14.03
C ASP A 67 6.14 10.81 13.90
N VAL A 68 6.97 9.78 13.73
CA VAL A 68 6.49 8.39 13.62
C VAL A 68 5.97 7.79 14.92
N THR A 69 6.28 8.42 16.06
CA THR A 69 5.76 7.99 17.37
C THR A 69 4.46 8.67 17.78
N ILE A 70 4.06 9.73 17.07
CA ILE A 70 2.76 10.38 17.29
C ILE A 70 1.67 9.52 16.68
N GLY A 71 0.80 8.97 17.51
CA GLY A 71 -0.32 8.14 17.06
C GLY A 71 -1.31 8.90 16.17
N ALA A 72 -2.05 8.17 15.35
CA ALA A 72 -3.13 8.68 14.50
C ALA A 72 -2.72 9.68 13.38
N THR A 73 -1.43 9.81 13.08
CA THR A 73 -0.93 10.68 12.01
C THR A 73 -0.86 10.01 10.63
N GLY A 74 -0.90 8.69 10.59
CA GLY A 74 -0.65 7.91 9.37
C GLY A 74 0.83 7.86 8.95
N TYR A 75 1.75 8.39 9.76
CA TYR A 75 3.19 8.27 9.50
C TYR A 75 3.70 6.90 9.96
N ASN A 76 4.12 6.09 9.01
CA ASN A 76 4.79 4.83 9.29
C ASN A 76 6.31 5.04 9.45
N PRO A 77 6.99 4.20 10.25
CA PRO A 77 8.45 4.20 10.29
C PRO A 77 9.01 3.91 8.89
N TYR A 78 9.95 4.73 8.45
CA TYR A 78 10.53 4.64 7.11
C TYR A 78 12.06 4.65 7.09
N ARG A 79 12.68 4.75 8.27
CA ARG A 79 14.13 4.68 8.42
C ARG A 79 14.55 3.37 9.07
N LEU A 80 15.67 2.81 8.65
CA LEU A 80 16.22 1.60 9.26
C LEU A 80 16.39 1.75 10.77
N SER A 81 16.84 2.93 11.23
CA SER A 81 16.96 3.23 12.66
C SER A 81 15.64 3.20 13.44
N GLN A 82 14.52 3.39 12.76
CA GLN A 82 13.18 3.34 13.37
C GLN A 82 12.60 1.91 13.35
N LEU A 83 13.12 1.06 12.49
CA LEU A 83 12.66 -0.33 12.28
C LEU A 83 13.56 -1.37 12.96
N SER A 84 14.74 -0.96 13.44
CA SER A 84 15.74 -1.87 14.01
C SER A 84 15.47 -2.26 15.48
N SER A 85 14.69 -1.46 16.21
CA SER A 85 14.36 -1.69 17.61
C SER A 85 12.98 -1.11 17.96
N PRO A 86 12.22 -1.73 18.87
CA PRO A 86 10.99 -1.15 19.40
C PRO A 86 11.22 0.02 20.37
N ASP A 87 12.45 0.24 20.83
CA ASP A 87 12.79 1.16 21.92
C ASP A 87 12.28 2.59 21.70
N LEU A 88 12.28 3.05 20.44
CA LEU A 88 11.77 4.37 20.08
C LEU A 88 10.27 4.52 20.45
N PHE A 89 9.47 3.51 20.18
CA PHE A 89 8.04 3.50 20.45
C PHE A 89 7.75 3.27 21.93
N VAL A 90 8.55 2.44 22.58
CA VAL A 90 8.46 2.22 24.04
C VAL A 90 8.77 3.51 24.80
N ALA A 91 9.82 4.23 24.39
CA ALA A 91 10.18 5.53 24.98
C ALA A 91 9.07 6.60 24.77
N ALA A 92 8.28 6.46 23.70
CA ALA A 92 7.12 7.31 23.44
C ALA A 92 5.84 6.86 24.18
N GLY A 93 5.89 5.80 24.98
CA GLY A 93 4.80 5.34 25.83
C GLY A 93 4.01 4.12 25.29
N MET A 94 4.46 3.51 24.20
CA MET A 94 3.85 2.27 23.70
C MET A 94 4.28 1.10 24.60
N PRO A 95 3.34 0.19 25.02
CA PRO A 95 3.72 -1.02 25.73
C PRO A 95 4.74 -1.86 24.95
N GLN A 96 5.70 -2.46 25.64
CA GLN A 96 6.81 -3.23 25.04
C GLN A 96 6.32 -4.27 24.02
N GLU A 97 5.41 -5.13 24.44
CA GLU A 97 4.85 -6.19 23.58
C GLU A 97 4.18 -5.62 22.32
N LEU A 98 3.46 -4.50 22.46
CA LEU A 98 2.80 -3.86 21.33
C LEU A 98 3.81 -3.25 20.35
N ALA A 99 4.87 -2.62 20.86
CA ALA A 99 5.94 -2.05 20.05
C ALA A 99 6.71 -3.15 19.28
N GLU A 100 7.01 -4.27 19.94
CA GLU A 100 7.63 -5.44 19.30
C GLU A 100 6.75 -6.01 18.19
N ASN A 101 5.46 -6.22 18.46
CA ASN A 101 4.51 -6.69 17.46
C ASN A 101 4.36 -5.73 16.28
N TYR A 102 4.28 -4.43 16.56
CA TYR A 102 4.17 -3.38 15.54
C TYR A 102 5.38 -3.37 14.59
N ILE A 103 6.59 -3.29 15.13
CA ILE A 103 7.81 -3.29 14.35
C ILE A 103 8.04 -4.64 13.67
N GLY A 104 7.71 -5.74 14.35
CA GLY A 104 7.79 -7.10 13.80
C GLY A 104 6.88 -7.29 12.60
N ALA A 105 5.64 -6.80 12.67
CA ALA A 105 4.68 -6.88 11.56
C ALA A 105 5.16 -6.08 10.33
N ILE A 106 5.68 -4.86 10.55
CA ILE A 106 6.21 -4.02 9.46
C ILE A 106 7.42 -4.69 8.81
N ASN A 107 8.38 -5.16 9.61
CA ASN A 107 9.55 -5.86 9.09
C ASN A 107 9.18 -7.16 8.37
N GLY A 108 8.22 -7.92 8.90
CA GLY A 108 7.70 -9.12 8.24
C GLY A 108 7.08 -8.81 6.88
N ALA A 109 6.29 -7.73 6.80
CA ALA A 109 5.69 -7.28 5.56
C ALA A 109 6.75 -6.80 4.54
N LEU A 110 7.70 -5.97 4.97
CA LEU A 110 8.79 -5.46 4.10
C LEU A 110 9.72 -6.56 3.58
N ASN A 111 9.82 -7.68 4.29
CA ASN A 111 10.62 -8.84 3.89
C ASN A 111 9.75 -9.98 3.30
N SER A 112 8.53 -9.68 2.86
CA SER A 112 7.66 -10.68 2.22
C SER A 112 8.35 -11.29 1.00
N LEU A 113 8.27 -12.62 0.89
CA LEU A 113 8.82 -13.34 -0.26
C LEU A 113 8.03 -13.13 -1.56
N ASN A 114 6.84 -12.53 -1.45
CA ASN A 114 6.00 -12.20 -2.60
C ASN A 114 5.60 -10.72 -2.54
N MET A 115 6.59 -9.84 -2.72
CA MET A 115 6.32 -8.41 -2.87
C MET A 115 5.70 -8.15 -4.25
N ALA A 116 4.56 -7.46 -4.26
CA ALA A 116 3.94 -6.98 -5.49
C ALA A 116 3.94 -5.44 -5.47
N SER A 117 4.13 -4.83 -6.62
CA SER A 117 3.88 -3.40 -6.73
C SER A 117 2.38 -3.14 -6.83
N ASP A 118 1.95 -2.01 -6.32
CA ASP A 118 0.61 -1.50 -6.59
C ASP A 118 0.42 -1.23 -8.09
N MET A 119 -0.82 -1.07 -8.53
CA MET A 119 -1.13 -0.79 -9.93
C MET A 119 -0.37 0.43 -10.44
N LYS A 120 0.40 0.27 -11.52
CA LYS A 120 1.18 1.32 -12.19
C LYS A 120 0.63 1.61 -13.59
N ILE A 121 -0.69 1.74 -13.66
CA ILE A 121 -1.43 1.96 -14.91
C ILE A 121 -2.03 3.36 -14.97
N PRO A 122 -2.23 3.93 -16.15
CA PRO A 122 -3.02 5.14 -16.32
C PRO A 122 -4.39 5.00 -15.68
N GLY A 123 -4.81 6.01 -14.94
CA GLY A 123 -6.10 5.99 -14.25
C GLY A 123 -6.18 5.17 -12.97
N ALA A 124 -5.08 4.57 -12.47
CA ALA A 124 -5.07 3.68 -11.28
C ALA A 124 -5.89 4.23 -10.10
N GLN A 125 -5.77 5.52 -9.79
CA GLN A 125 -6.51 6.15 -8.72
C GLN A 125 -8.04 6.18 -8.93
N LYS A 126 -8.51 6.20 -10.19
CA LYS A 126 -9.94 6.17 -10.48
C LYS A 126 -10.58 4.84 -10.07
N TYR A 127 -9.86 3.73 -10.26
CA TYR A 127 -10.33 2.40 -9.86
C TYR A 127 -10.58 2.31 -8.36
N THR A 128 -9.67 2.81 -7.55
CA THR A 128 -9.73 2.73 -6.08
C THR A 128 -10.54 3.87 -5.48
N SER A 129 -10.09 5.11 -5.65
CA SER A 129 -10.62 6.27 -4.92
C SER A 129 -11.92 6.85 -5.50
N VAL A 130 -12.31 6.46 -6.72
CA VAL A 130 -13.58 6.91 -7.30
C VAL A 130 -14.58 5.76 -7.33
N VAL A 131 -14.30 4.69 -8.05
CA VAL A 131 -15.28 3.61 -8.23
C VAL A 131 -15.40 2.77 -6.97
N LEU A 132 -14.31 2.13 -6.51
CA LEU A 132 -14.35 1.22 -5.36
C LEU A 132 -14.85 1.91 -4.09
N ASP A 133 -14.25 3.03 -3.70
CA ASP A 133 -14.61 3.76 -2.47
C ASP A 133 -16.07 4.20 -2.48
N THR A 134 -16.56 4.67 -3.64
CA THR A 134 -17.98 5.09 -3.76
C THR A 134 -18.93 3.92 -3.55
N GLN A 135 -18.69 2.80 -4.20
CA GLN A 135 -19.61 1.66 -4.10
C GLN A 135 -19.53 0.99 -2.71
N LEU A 136 -18.34 0.91 -2.12
CA LEU A 136 -18.19 0.45 -0.74
C LEU A 136 -18.90 1.37 0.25
N ALA A 137 -18.81 2.69 0.09
CA ALA A 137 -19.51 3.65 0.95
C ALA A 137 -21.04 3.47 0.86
N ARG A 138 -21.58 3.30 -0.34
CA ARG A 138 -23.02 3.07 -0.56
C ARG A 138 -23.49 1.74 0.05
N TYR A 139 -22.70 0.68 -0.12
CA TYR A 139 -22.98 -0.61 0.52
C TYR A 139 -22.97 -0.51 2.04
N LEU A 140 -21.96 0.12 2.63
CA LEU A 140 -21.84 0.30 4.08
C LEU A 140 -22.94 1.21 4.65
N ALA A 141 -23.45 2.15 3.86
CA ALA A 141 -24.60 2.96 4.21
C ALA A 141 -25.94 2.22 4.08
N GLY A 142 -25.96 1.00 3.54
CA GLY A 142 -27.16 0.21 3.29
C GLY A 142 -28.00 0.69 2.10
N GLU A 143 -27.41 1.48 1.20
CA GLU A 143 -28.10 2.02 0.01
C GLU A 143 -28.23 0.97 -1.11
N ILE A 144 -27.27 0.07 -1.17
CA ILE A 144 -27.20 -1.00 -2.17
C ILE A 144 -26.81 -2.33 -1.52
N THR A 145 -27.11 -3.43 -2.18
CA THR A 145 -26.67 -4.77 -1.79
C THR A 145 -25.20 -5.01 -2.14
N VAL A 146 -24.61 -6.07 -1.61
CA VAL A 146 -23.23 -6.46 -1.97
C VAL A 146 -23.12 -6.83 -3.45
N ASP A 147 -24.13 -7.49 -4.01
CA ASP A 147 -24.14 -7.91 -5.41
C ASP A 147 -24.21 -6.68 -6.33
N GLU A 148 -25.10 -5.72 -6.05
CA GLU A 148 -25.14 -4.44 -6.77
C GLU A 148 -23.84 -3.65 -6.65
N ALA A 149 -23.19 -3.66 -5.49
CA ALA A 149 -21.90 -2.99 -5.31
C ALA A 149 -20.82 -3.64 -6.21
N LEU A 150 -20.77 -4.97 -6.27
CA LEU A 150 -19.81 -5.69 -7.10
C LEU A 150 -20.05 -5.46 -8.60
N GLU A 151 -21.30 -5.50 -9.05
CA GLU A 151 -21.68 -5.18 -10.43
C GLU A 151 -21.24 -3.76 -10.80
N ASN A 152 -21.61 -2.77 -9.99
CA ASN A 152 -21.24 -1.37 -10.24
C ASN A 152 -19.72 -1.14 -10.25
N ILE A 153 -18.97 -1.89 -9.42
CA ILE A 153 -17.49 -1.82 -9.40
C ILE A 153 -16.93 -2.40 -10.70
N GLU A 154 -17.42 -3.57 -11.13
CA GLU A 154 -16.98 -4.22 -12.36
C GLU A 154 -17.23 -3.31 -13.58
N GLU A 155 -18.45 -2.81 -13.72
CA GLU A 155 -18.83 -1.88 -14.80
C GLU A 155 -17.97 -0.61 -14.80
N GLY A 156 -17.82 0.06 -13.65
CA GLY A 156 -17.03 1.28 -13.56
C GLY A 156 -15.53 1.06 -13.78
N TRP A 157 -15.01 -0.11 -13.43
CA TRP A 157 -13.63 -0.47 -13.75
C TRP A 157 -13.44 -0.74 -15.23
N GLU A 158 -14.40 -1.38 -15.89
CA GLU A 158 -14.34 -1.62 -17.32
C GLU A 158 -14.42 -0.31 -18.12
N GLU A 159 -15.31 0.63 -17.74
CA GLU A 159 -15.37 1.96 -18.34
C GLU A 159 -14.03 2.70 -18.25
N ILE A 160 -13.36 2.65 -17.09
CA ILE A 160 -12.02 3.24 -16.93
C ILE A 160 -11.00 2.56 -17.87
N THR A 161 -11.08 1.24 -17.97
CA THR A 161 -10.19 0.46 -18.83
C THR A 161 -10.38 0.82 -20.30
N GLU A 162 -11.61 1.00 -20.73
CA GLU A 162 -11.94 1.43 -22.11
C GLU A 162 -11.45 2.85 -22.39
N ASP A 163 -11.67 3.78 -21.43
CA ASP A 163 -11.25 5.19 -21.54
C ASP A 163 -9.74 5.35 -21.72
N PHE A 164 -8.94 4.56 -21.02
CA PHE A 164 -7.47 4.64 -21.04
C PHE A 164 -6.82 3.68 -22.05
N GLY A 165 -7.56 2.73 -22.58
CA GLY A 165 -7.08 1.68 -23.47
C GLY A 165 -6.45 0.51 -22.69
N ARG A 166 -6.98 -0.69 -22.87
CA ARG A 166 -6.50 -1.90 -22.18
C ARG A 166 -5.05 -2.22 -22.54
N ASP A 167 -4.70 -2.13 -23.80
CA ASP A 167 -3.35 -2.45 -24.27
C ASP A 167 -2.32 -1.43 -23.76
N GLU A 168 -2.69 -0.15 -23.69
CA GLU A 168 -1.89 0.92 -23.12
C GLU A 168 -1.65 0.71 -21.62
N GLN A 169 -2.67 0.25 -20.89
CA GLN A 169 -2.53 -0.06 -19.46
C GLN A 169 -1.63 -1.28 -19.24
N ILE A 170 -1.78 -2.34 -20.06
CA ILE A 170 -0.91 -3.52 -20.01
C ILE A 170 0.55 -3.12 -20.27
N ALA A 171 0.79 -2.32 -21.30
CA ALA A 171 2.14 -1.85 -21.63
C ALA A 171 2.73 -0.97 -20.52
N ALA A 172 1.94 -0.09 -19.93
CA ALA A 172 2.37 0.75 -18.82
C ALA A 172 2.75 -0.08 -17.57
N GLN A 173 1.94 -1.09 -17.23
CA GLN A 173 2.22 -1.99 -16.11
C GLN A 173 3.49 -2.81 -16.37
N ALA A 174 3.65 -3.38 -17.57
CA ALA A 174 4.83 -4.13 -17.96
C ALA A 174 6.09 -3.27 -17.85
N LEU A 175 6.06 -2.05 -18.38
CA LEU A 175 7.17 -1.09 -18.26
C LEU A 175 7.51 -0.77 -16.79
N ALA A 176 6.50 -0.58 -15.95
CA ALA A 176 6.69 -0.27 -14.54
C ALA A 176 7.29 -1.45 -13.75
N LEU A 177 7.01 -2.67 -14.17
CA LEU A 177 7.55 -3.90 -13.57
C LEU A 177 8.91 -4.32 -14.17
N GLY A 178 9.37 -3.67 -15.24
CA GLY A 178 10.61 -4.00 -15.94
C GLY A 178 10.54 -5.28 -16.76
N SER A 179 9.34 -5.61 -17.27
CA SER A 179 9.07 -6.82 -18.09
C SER A 179 8.72 -6.45 -19.53
#